data_b8dcaae93b784d73951b6c6364e07ccc
#
_entry.id   b8dcaae93b784d73951b6c6364e07ccc
#
_cell.length_a   1.000
_cell.length_b   1.000
_cell.length_c   1.000
_cell.angle_alpha   90.00
_cell.angle_beta   90.00
_cell.angle_gamma   90.00
#
_symmetry.space_group_name_H-M   'P 1'
#
loop_
_entity.id
_entity.type
_entity.pdbx_description
1 polymer ?
#
loop_
_entity_poly.entity_id
_entity_poly.type
_entity_poly.pdbx_seq_one_letter_code
_entity_poly.pdbx_strand_id
1 'polypeptide(L)'
;MRTPIATLLYVGSIVTLIVFCVALLYFRSFDFYFGTAKNPSVPVATDNRHLSAPVVIEARGKRFEWSFLYPGQDGELGTSDDFRSHKELHLPLETDVVLKLESDDFIYIMSNPELRLKQIAVPELTHTLKFHTAKIGPFELLADPLCGWRPLHDDLMGRVIIHSVTDFNDWFKKMVAGPVTNQ
;
A
#
# COMPACT_ATOMS: atom_id res chain seq x y z
N MET A 1 -22.95 61.29 -37.61
CA MET A 1 -22.14 60.09 -37.82
C MET A 1 -21.26 59.90 -36.59
N ARG A 2 -21.69 59.06 -35.63
CA ARG A 2 -20.89 58.74 -34.43
C ARG A 2 -19.91 57.65 -34.83
N THR A 3 -18.68 57.87 -34.51
CA THR A 3 -17.49 57.16 -34.96
C THR A 3 -17.50 55.71 -34.69
N PRO A 4 -17.12 54.80 -35.63
CA PRO A 4 -17.04 53.36 -35.45
C PRO A 4 -16.00 52.92 -34.38
N ILE A 5 -15.13 53.87 -33.96
CA ILE A 5 -14.05 53.63 -33.00
C ILE A 5 -14.62 53.33 -31.57
N ALA A 6 -15.66 54.05 -31.13
CA ALA A 6 -16.24 53.81 -29.82
C ALA A 6 -16.92 52.45 -29.69
N THR A 7 -17.58 52.00 -30.76
CA THR A 7 -18.18 50.65 -30.82
C THR A 7 -17.12 49.56 -30.82
N LEU A 8 -15.99 49.77 -31.50
CA LEU A 8 -14.89 48.84 -31.56
C LEU A 8 -14.20 48.66 -30.19
N LEU A 9 -14.02 49.79 -29.46
CA LEU A 9 -13.46 49.79 -28.10
C LEU A 9 -14.39 49.07 -27.08
N TYR A 10 -15.71 49.28 -27.24
CA TYR A 10 -16.70 48.65 -26.37
C TYR A 10 -16.78 47.13 -26.59
N VAL A 11 -16.77 46.67 -27.83
CA VAL A 11 -16.74 45.25 -28.18
C VAL A 11 -15.44 44.61 -27.71
N GLY A 12 -14.29 45.26 -27.87
CA GLY A 12 -13.00 44.81 -27.37
C GLY A 12 -12.99 44.61 -25.85
N SER A 13 -13.58 45.54 -25.10
CA SER A 13 -13.69 45.44 -23.64
C SER A 13 -14.58 44.27 -23.19
N ILE A 14 -15.67 43.99 -23.90
CA ILE A 14 -16.55 42.85 -23.57
C ILE A 14 -15.84 41.52 -23.85
N VAL A 15 -15.12 41.41 -24.95
CA VAL A 15 -14.37 40.19 -25.31
C VAL A 15 -13.28 39.89 -24.28
N THR A 16 -12.52 40.91 -23.86
CA THR A 16 -11.50 40.72 -22.80
C THR A 16 -12.11 40.31 -21.47
N LEU A 17 -13.27 40.85 -21.10
CA LEU A 17 -13.97 40.45 -19.87
C LEU A 17 -14.46 38.99 -19.92
N ILE A 18 -14.98 38.55 -21.06
CA ILE A 18 -15.42 37.16 -21.25
C ILE A 18 -14.23 36.21 -21.21
N VAL A 19 -13.12 36.52 -21.87
CA VAL A 19 -11.91 35.69 -21.83
C VAL A 19 -11.38 35.58 -20.39
N PHE A 20 -11.38 36.69 -19.64
CA PHE A 20 -10.96 36.70 -18.24
C PHE A 20 -11.88 35.84 -17.34
N CYS A 21 -13.20 35.94 -17.53
CA CYS A 21 -14.15 35.09 -16.79
C CYS A 21 -13.98 33.60 -17.13
N VAL A 22 -13.77 33.26 -18.39
CA VAL A 22 -13.53 31.89 -18.81
C VAL A 22 -12.20 31.38 -18.21
N ALA A 23 -11.16 32.19 -18.20
CA ALA A 23 -9.88 31.85 -17.58
C ALA A 23 -10.02 31.61 -16.07
N LEU A 24 -10.79 32.44 -15.36
CA LEU A 24 -11.06 32.24 -13.92
C LEU A 24 -11.85 30.95 -13.66
N LEU A 25 -12.82 30.62 -14.50
CA LEU A 25 -13.58 29.37 -14.37
C LEU A 25 -12.68 28.15 -14.65
N TYR A 26 -11.77 28.25 -15.62
CA TYR A 26 -10.78 27.21 -15.91
C TYR A 26 -9.80 27.05 -14.75
N PHE A 27 -9.32 28.14 -14.17
CA PHE A 27 -8.40 28.11 -13.03
C PHE A 27 -9.07 27.47 -11.81
N ARG A 28 -10.34 27.81 -11.56
CA ARG A 28 -11.13 27.23 -10.47
C ARG A 28 -11.42 25.74 -10.66
N SER A 29 -11.63 25.31 -11.91
CA SER A 29 -11.77 23.90 -12.26
C SER A 29 -10.46 23.15 -12.13
N PHE A 30 -9.33 23.80 -12.42
CA PHE A 30 -7.99 23.24 -12.28
C PHE A 30 -7.67 22.97 -10.80
N ASP A 31 -7.99 23.88 -9.88
CA ASP A 31 -7.85 23.68 -8.43
C ASP A 31 -8.75 22.54 -7.91
N PHE A 32 -9.88 22.28 -8.57
CA PHE A 32 -10.75 21.16 -8.22
C PHE A 32 -10.19 19.81 -8.69
N TYR A 33 -9.50 19.77 -9.83
CA TYR A 33 -8.91 18.54 -10.38
C TYR A 33 -7.49 18.28 -9.87
N PHE A 34 -6.70 19.31 -9.59
CA PHE A 34 -5.31 19.23 -9.14
C PHE A 34 -5.10 19.84 -7.76
N GLY A 35 -6.18 20.28 -7.10
CA GLY A 35 -6.12 20.66 -5.69
C GLY A 35 -5.41 19.53 -4.97
N THR A 36 -4.22 19.86 -4.44
CA THR A 36 -3.44 18.99 -3.57
C THR A 36 -4.42 18.20 -2.73
N ALA A 37 -4.43 16.89 -2.91
CA ALA A 37 -5.11 15.99 -2.00
C ALA A 37 -4.57 16.38 -0.62
N LYS A 38 -5.26 17.29 0.03
CA LYS A 38 -5.11 17.53 1.45
C LYS A 38 -5.45 16.18 1.99
N ASN A 39 -4.41 15.38 2.29
CA ASN A 39 -4.61 14.13 3.00
C ASN A 39 -5.68 14.46 4.04
N PRO A 40 -6.87 13.86 3.97
CA PRO A 40 -7.76 13.99 5.09
C PRO A 40 -6.87 13.52 6.24
N SER A 41 -6.50 14.44 7.13
CA SER A 41 -6.03 14.07 8.44
C SER A 41 -7.18 13.21 8.96
N VAL A 42 -7.06 11.90 8.73
CA VAL A 42 -7.86 10.91 9.45
C VAL A 42 -7.70 11.38 10.88
N PRO A 43 -8.77 11.76 11.59
CA PRO A 43 -8.65 12.06 12.99
C PRO A 43 -7.95 10.82 13.54
N VAL A 44 -6.71 11.00 14.00
CA VAL A 44 -6.06 10.01 14.85
C VAL A 44 -6.97 9.95 16.05
N ALA A 45 -7.92 9.02 15.99
CA ALA A 45 -8.60 8.60 17.18
C ALA A 45 -7.46 8.08 18.05
N THR A 46 -7.07 8.89 19.01
CA THR A 46 -6.21 8.51 20.12
C THR A 46 -7.02 7.51 20.94
N ASP A 47 -7.24 6.35 20.36
CA ASP A 47 -7.72 5.19 21.09
C ASP A 47 -6.50 4.55 21.74
N ASN A 48 -6.30 4.86 23.02
CA ASN A 48 -5.25 4.35 23.90
C ASN A 48 -5.33 2.84 24.13
N ARG A 49 -5.74 2.03 23.14
CA ARG A 49 -6.02 0.61 23.34
C ARG A 49 -4.95 -0.36 22.90
N HIS A 50 -3.87 0.06 22.21
CA HIS A 50 -2.78 -0.86 21.87
C HIS A 50 -1.41 -0.17 21.96
N LEU A 51 -0.78 -0.33 23.11
CA LEU A 51 0.62 0.05 23.41
C LEU A 51 1.63 -1.01 22.92
N SER A 52 1.28 -1.87 21.98
CA SER A 52 2.27 -2.74 21.36
C SER A 52 2.83 -2.03 20.12
N ALA A 53 4.16 -1.98 20.00
CA ALA A 53 4.81 -1.47 18.82
C ALA A 53 4.30 -2.24 17.57
N PRO A 54 4.13 -1.58 16.42
CA PRO A 54 3.70 -2.24 15.20
C PRO A 54 4.69 -3.32 14.78
N VAL A 55 4.19 -4.45 14.30
CA VAL A 55 5.03 -5.51 13.74
C VAL A 55 5.53 -5.06 12.37
N VAL A 56 6.85 -4.98 12.20
CA VAL A 56 7.49 -4.58 10.95
C VAL A 56 8.00 -5.82 10.23
N ILE A 57 7.57 -6.03 8.98
CA ILE A 57 7.94 -7.19 8.15
C ILE A 57 8.35 -6.67 6.78
N GLU A 58 9.40 -7.27 6.18
CA GLU A 58 9.75 -7.02 4.78
C GLU A 58 9.04 -8.03 3.88
N ALA A 59 8.32 -7.55 2.88
CA ALA A 59 7.65 -8.37 1.87
C ALA A 59 8.34 -8.17 0.52
N ARG A 60 8.82 -9.25 -0.07
CA ARG A 60 9.57 -9.23 -1.33
C ARG A 60 8.89 -10.06 -2.40
N GLY A 61 8.57 -9.44 -3.53
CA GLY A 61 8.04 -10.09 -4.72
C GLY A 61 9.15 -10.60 -5.62
N LYS A 62 9.08 -11.87 -6.03
CA LYS A 62 10.02 -12.48 -6.97
C LYS A 62 9.39 -13.68 -7.65
N ARG A 63 9.53 -13.79 -8.99
CA ARG A 63 9.02 -14.93 -9.79
C ARG A 63 7.54 -15.23 -9.51
N PHE A 64 6.73 -14.15 -9.35
CA PHE A 64 5.30 -14.23 -9.04
C PHE A 64 4.97 -14.91 -7.70
N GLU A 65 5.87 -14.82 -6.74
CA GLU A 65 5.67 -15.30 -5.38
C GLU A 65 6.08 -14.21 -4.38
N TRP A 66 5.35 -14.14 -3.27
CA TRP A 66 5.74 -13.31 -2.13
C TRP A 66 6.59 -14.11 -1.16
N SER A 67 7.60 -13.45 -0.60
CA SER A 67 8.35 -13.92 0.56
C SER A 67 8.36 -12.85 1.64
N PHE A 68 8.37 -13.26 2.91
CA PHE A 68 8.22 -12.38 4.06
C PHE A 68 9.36 -12.59 5.04
N LEU A 69 10.15 -11.54 5.29
CA LEU A 69 11.23 -11.56 6.27
C LEU A 69 10.70 -10.98 7.57
N TYR A 70 10.78 -11.77 8.60
CA TYR A 70 10.38 -11.41 9.96
C TYR A 70 11.58 -11.06 10.81
N PRO A 71 11.46 -10.06 11.68
CA PRO A 71 12.43 -9.88 12.74
C PRO A 71 12.42 -11.10 13.65
N GLY A 72 13.58 -11.48 14.14
CA GLY A 72 13.73 -12.57 15.07
C GLY A 72 13.23 -12.24 16.47
N GLN A 73 13.89 -12.79 17.48
CA GLN A 73 13.49 -12.57 18.89
C GLN A 73 13.78 -11.15 19.38
N ASP A 74 14.74 -10.47 18.76
CA ASP A 74 15.11 -9.10 19.10
C ASP A 74 14.11 -8.05 18.57
N GLY A 75 13.23 -8.44 17.64
CA GLY A 75 12.23 -7.55 17.03
C GLY A 75 12.80 -6.55 16.01
N GLU A 76 14.06 -6.68 15.63
CA GLU A 76 14.75 -5.81 14.67
C GLU A 76 15.06 -6.56 13.37
N LEU A 77 14.76 -5.94 12.21
CA LEU A 77 15.12 -6.48 10.91
C LEU A 77 16.58 -6.17 10.57
N GLY A 78 17.22 -7.11 9.88
CA GLY A 78 18.63 -7.01 9.46
C GLY A 78 19.59 -7.67 10.43
N THR A 79 19.10 -8.51 11.32
CA THR A 79 19.88 -9.25 12.30
C THR A 79 20.03 -10.73 11.93
N SER A 80 20.87 -11.45 12.65
CA SER A 80 21.19 -12.85 12.32
C SER A 80 20.09 -13.84 12.70
N ASP A 81 19.10 -13.45 13.49
CA ASP A 81 17.97 -14.26 13.91
C ASP A 81 16.70 -14.02 13.07
N ASP A 82 16.79 -13.16 12.05
CA ASP A 82 15.73 -12.98 11.07
C ASP A 82 15.43 -14.30 10.34
N PHE A 83 14.16 -14.55 10.11
CA PHE A 83 13.73 -15.73 9.36
C PHE A 83 12.76 -15.36 8.24
N ARG A 84 12.72 -16.21 7.20
CA ARG A 84 11.89 -15.97 6.03
C ARG A 84 10.79 -17.02 5.89
N SER A 85 9.56 -16.53 5.68
CA SER A 85 8.43 -17.36 5.24
C SER A 85 8.21 -17.18 3.74
N HIS A 86 7.89 -18.26 3.05
CA HIS A 86 7.60 -18.27 1.62
C HIS A 86 6.10 -18.43 1.39
N LYS A 87 5.52 -17.59 0.53
CA LYS A 87 4.09 -17.58 0.16
C LYS A 87 3.11 -17.26 1.28
N GLU A 88 3.49 -17.36 2.55
CA GLU A 88 2.58 -17.19 3.67
C GLU A 88 3.06 -16.08 4.62
N LEU A 89 2.23 -15.05 4.76
CA LEU A 89 2.38 -13.98 5.74
C LEU A 89 1.53 -14.31 6.97
N HIS A 90 2.17 -14.73 8.05
CA HIS A 90 1.51 -15.06 9.30
C HIS A 90 1.49 -13.84 10.22
N LEU A 91 0.33 -13.49 10.76
CA LEU A 91 0.14 -12.31 11.60
C LEU A 91 -0.74 -12.66 12.80
N PRO A 92 -0.52 -12.03 13.97
CA PRO A 92 -1.45 -12.12 15.08
C PRO A 92 -2.67 -11.22 14.85
N LEU A 93 -3.81 -11.58 15.43
CA LEU A 93 -5.02 -10.77 15.47
C LEU A 93 -4.81 -9.50 16.28
N GLU A 94 -5.59 -8.45 16.02
CA GLU A 94 -5.60 -7.16 16.73
C GLU A 94 -4.22 -6.49 16.80
N THR A 95 -3.50 -6.50 15.68
CA THR A 95 -2.12 -6.00 15.61
C THR A 95 -1.96 -5.00 14.47
N ASP A 96 -1.24 -3.92 14.73
CA ASP A 96 -0.81 -2.98 13.71
C ASP A 96 0.41 -3.52 12.97
N VAL A 97 0.33 -3.57 11.66
CA VAL A 97 1.36 -4.16 10.79
C VAL A 97 1.91 -3.10 9.85
N VAL A 98 3.22 -3.10 9.70
CA VAL A 98 3.95 -2.30 8.73
C VAL A 98 4.71 -3.25 7.80
N LEU A 99 4.26 -3.35 6.55
CA LEU A 99 4.98 -4.09 5.52
C LEU A 99 5.87 -3.14 4.73
N LYS A 100 7.16 -3.46 4.63
CA LYS A 100 8.09 -2.86 3.67
C LYS A 100 8.04 -3.70 2.40
N LEU A 101 7.49 -3.18 1.32
CA LEU A 101 7.32 -3.91 0.06
C LEU A 101 8.44 -3.57 -0.91
N GLU A 102 9.06 -4.61 -1.43
CA GLU A 102 10.10 -4.54 -2.44
C GLU A 102 9.86 -5.60 -3.53
N SER A 103 10.55 -5.48 -4.65
CA SER A 103 10.56 -6.47 -5.71
C SER A 103 11.97 -6.68 -6.22
N ASP A 104 12.28 -7.92 -6.66
CA ASP A 104 13.58 -8.27 -7.23
C ASP A 104 13.58 -8.25 -8.78
N ASP A 105 12.41 -8.34 -9.43
CA ASP A 105 12.32 -8.58 -10.87
C ASP A 105 11.26 -7.75 -11.59
N PHE A 106 10.00 -7.84 -11.21
CA PHE A 106 8.89 -7.18 -11.88
C PHE A 106 8.17 -6.22 -10.92
N ILE A 107 7.27 -5.42 -11.47
CA ILE A 107 6.33 -4.63 -10.67
C ILE A 107 5.20 -5.56 -10.23
N TYR A 108 4.96 -5.64 -8.93
CA TYR A 108 3.85 -6.39 -8.33
C TYR A 108 2.89 -5.47 -7.61
N ILE A 109 1.66 -5.92 -7.48
CA ILE A 109 0.67 -5.27 -6.63
C ILE A 109 0.26 -6.28 -5.56
N MET A 110 0.55 -5.96 -4.30
CA MET A 110 -0.01 -6.69 -3.17
C MET A 110 -1.42 -6.19 -2.94
N SER A 111 -2.41 -7.02 -3.21
CA SER A 111 -3.82 -6.64 -3.11
C SER A 111 -4.64 -7.74 -2.45
N ASN A 112 -5.45 -7.35 -1.47
CA ASN A 112 -6.54 -8.14 -0.93
C ASN A 112 -7.69 -7.22 -0.53
N PRO A 113 -8.86 -7.29 -1.18
CA PRO A 113 -10.00 -6.41 -0.90
C PRO A 113 -10.59 -6.59 0.50
N GLU A 114 -10.59 -7.82 1.05
CA GLU A 114 -11.15 -8.09 2.38
C GLU A 114 -10.34 -7.43 3.49
N LEU A 115 -9.02 -7.40 3.34
CA LEU A 115 -8.10 -6.72 4.26
C LEU A 115 -7.87 -5.26 3.89
N ARG A 116 -8.52 -4.76 2.83
CA ARG A 116 -8.32 -3.41 2.26
C ARG A 116 -6.87 -3.10 1.94
N LEU A 117 -6.14 -4.13 1.52
CA LEU A 117 -4.74 -3.98 1.12
C LEU A 117 -4.67 -3.64 -0.37
N LYS A 118 -3.90 -2.62 -0.71
CA LYS A 118 -3.47 -2.37 -2.08
C LYS A 118 -2.23 -1.50 -2.07
N GLN A 119 -1.09 -2.08 -2.46
CA GLN A 119 0.17 -1.34 -2.59
C GLN A 119 1.04 -1.97 -3.67
N ILE A 120 1.81 -1.13 -4.34
CA ILE A 120 2.76 -1.53 -5.38
C ILE A 120 4.11 -1.89 -4.75
N ALA A 121 4.77 -2.90 -5.31
CA ALA A 121 6.18 -3.24 -5.08
C ALA A 121 6.94 -3.08 -6.39
N VAL A 122 7.99 -2.29 -6.38
CA VAL A 122 8.78 -1.92 -7.56
C VAL A 122 10.24 -2.27 -7.29
N PRO A 123 10.99 -2.78 -8.29
CA PRO A 123 12.43 -2.98 -8.14
C PRO A 123 13.16 -1.70 -7.69
N GLU A 124 14.13 -1.85 -6.82
CA GLU A 124 14.99 -0.78 -6.30
C GLU A 124 14.27 0.29 -5.43
N LEU A 125 12.98 0.10 -5.17
CA LEU A 125 12.19 1.01 -4.34
C LEU A 125 11.49 0.26 -3.21
N THR A 126 11.55 0.83 -2.01
CA THR A 126 10.82 0.32 -0.84
C THR A 126 9.54 1.12 -0.64
N HIS A 127 8.40 0.48 -0.73
CA HIS A 127 7.10 1.06 -0.40
C HIS A 127 6.62 0.57 0.96
N THR A 128 5.82 1.38 1.63
CA THR A 128 5.27 1.01 2.95
C THR A 128 3.76 0.83 2.86
N LEU A 129 3.28 -0.31 3.34
CA LEU A 129 1.86 -0.62 3.53
C LEU A 129 1.58 -0.79 5.02
N LYS A 130 0.59 -0.06 5.54
CA LYS A 130 0.18 -0.13 6.95
C LYS A 130 -1.27 -0.60 7.03
N PHE A 131 -1.55 -1.54 7.89
CA PHE A 131 -2.91 -2.03 8.15
C PHE A 131 -3.03 -2.67 9.52
N HIS A 132 -4.26 -2.88 9.96
CA HIS A 132 -4.60 -3.52 11.22
C HIS A 132 -5.26 -4.87 10.97
N THR A 133 -4.89 -5.89 11.74
CA THR A 133 -5.44 -7.25 11.62
C THR A 133 -6.70 -7.39 12.48
N ALA A 134 -7.87 -7.35 11.87
CA ALA A 134 -9.15 -7.36 12.60
C ALA A 134 -9.95 -8.67 12.48
N LYS A 135 -9.50 -9.64 11.68
CA LYS A 135 -10.27 -10.86 11.39
C LYS A 135 -9.33 -12.04 11.19
N ILE A 136 -9.57 -13.13 11.91
CA ILE A 136 -8.85 -14.40 11.74
C ILE A 136 -9.23 -15.06 10.41
N GLY A 137 -8.26 -15.69 9.78
CA GLY A 137 -8.45 -16.52 8.59
C GLY A 137 -7.32 -16.40 7.57
N PRO A 138 -7.36 -17.24 6.52
CA PRO A 138 -6.51 -17.12 5.37
C PRO A 138 -7.13 -16.14 4.36
N PHE A 139 -6.27 -15.29 3.78
CA PHE A 139 -6.64 -14.31 2.76
C PHE A 139 -5.67 -14.44 1.58
N GLU A 140 -6.17 -14.64 0.38
CA GLU A 140 -5.33 -14.86 -0.80
C GLU A 140 -4.77 -13.55 -1.34
N LEU A 141 -3.50 -13.59 -1.74
CA LEU A 141 -2.82 -12.52 -2.46
C LEU A 141 -2.70 -12.96 -3.92
N LEU A 142 -3.65 -12.53 -4.74
CA LEU A 142 -3.70 -12.87 -6.14
C LEU A 142 -2.82 -11.94 -6.97
N ALA A 143 -2.31 -12.45 -8.08
CA ALA A 143 -1.59 -11.65 -9.07
C ALA A 143 -2.56 -10.64 -9.70
N ASP A 144 -2.16 -9.37 -9.73
CA ASP A 144 -2.92 -8.34 -10.44
C ASP A 144 -2.80 -8.57 -11.96
N PRO A 145 -3.87 -8.37 -12.74
CA PRO A 145 -3.83 -8.48 -14.20
C PRO A 145 -2.76 -7.62 -14.88
N LEU A 146 -2.30 -6.57 -14.24
CA LEU A 146 -1.24 -5.69 -14.74
C LEU A 146 0.17 -6.22 -14.48
N CYS A 147 0.34 -7.26 -13.66
CA CYS A 147 1.65 -7.82 -13.29
C CYS A 147 2.26 -8.76 -14.34
N GLY A 148 1.90 -8.67 -15.61
CA GLY A 148 2.54 -9.44 -16.67
C GLY A 148 1.69 -10.58 -17.23
N TRP A 149 2.32 -11.47 -18.00
CA TRP A 149 1.63 -12.46 -18.81
C TRP A 149 1.19 -13.69 -17.98
N ARG A 150 -0.11 -13.74 -17.69
CA ARG A 150 -0.80 -14.75 -16.87
C ARG A 150 -0.69 -16.23 -17.29
N PRO A 151 -0.47 -16.62 -18.55
CA PRO A 151 -0.57 -18.03 -18.93
C PRO A 151 0.52 -18.95 -18.36
N LEU A 152 1.55 -18.41 -17.71
CA LEU A 152 2.73 -19.18 -17.30
C LEU A 152 2.94 -19.27 -15.78
N HIS A 153 2.06 -18.72 -14.97
CA HIS A 153 2.18 -18.76 -13.51
C HIS A 153 0.82 -18.81 -12.82
N ASP A 154 0.78 -19.36 -11.61
CA ASP A 154 -0.39 -19.36 -10.76
C ASP A 154 -0.86 -17.93 -10.45
N ASP A 155 -2.16 -17.74 -10.41
CA ASP A 155 -2.75 -16.45 -9.97
C ASP A 155 -2.47 -16.19 -8.48
N LEU A 156 -2.16 -17.22 -7.70
CA LEU A 156 -1.90 -17.13 -6.27
C LEU A 156 -0.42 -16.84 -6.00
N MET A 157 -0.11 -15.60 -5.67
CA MET A 157 1.25 -15.16 -5.32
C MET A 157 1.59 -15.44 -3.86
N GLY A 158 0.60 -15.58 -2.99
CA GLY A 158 0.79 -15.83 -1.57
C GLY A 158 -0.51 -15.76 -0.79
N ARG A 159 -0.41 -15.87 0.55
CA ARG A 159 -1.53 -15.77 1.48
C ARG A 159 -1.15 -14.95 2.70
N VAL A 160 -2.12 -14.22 3.24
CA VAL A 160 -2.04 -13.64 4.59
C VAL A 160 -2.84 -14.55 5.52
N ILE A 161 -2.21 -15.06 6.57
CA ILE A 161 -2.84 -15.94 7.55
C ILE A 161 -2.85 -15.22 8.90
N ILE A 162 -4.04 -14.77 9.31
CA ILE A 162 -4.22 -14.11 10.60
C ILE A 162 -4.65 -15.13 11.63
N HIS A 163 -3.84 -15.28 12.65
CA HIS A 163 -4.00 -16.25 13.73
C HIS A 163 -4.56 -15.61 15.01
N SER A 164 -5.05 -16.44 15.91
CA SER A 164 -5.13 -16.02 17.31
C SER A 164 -3.72 -15.69 17.84
N VAL A 165 -3.63 -14.87 18.87
CA VAL A 165 -2.33 -14.51 19.47
C VAL A 165 -1.57 -15.76 19.95
N THR A 166 -2.27 -16.75 20.48
CA THR A 166 -1.68 -18.01 20.95
C THR A 166 -1.09 -18.81 19.78
N ASP A 167 -1.87 -19.02 18.73
CA ASP A 167 -1.45 -19.81 17.57
C ASP A 167 -0.29 -19.12 16.81
N PHE A 168 -0.31 -17.78 16.74
CA PHE A 168 0.79 -17.03 16.17
C PHE A 168 2.09 -17.23 16.97
N ASN A 169 2.01 -17.13 18.29
CA ASN A 169 3.18 -17.33 19.15
C ASN A 169 3.76 -18.75 19.02
N ASP A 170 2.92 -19.75 18.88
CA ASP A 170 3.37 -21.13 18.68
C ASP A 170 3.99 -21.34 17.31
N TRP A 171 3.43 -20.73 16.25
CA TRP A 171 4.02 -20.71 14.94
C TRP A 171 5.38 -19.98 14.96
N PHE A 172 5.45 -18.79 15.54
CA PHE A 172 6.65 -17.97 15.62
C PHE A 172 7.80 -18.71 16.33
N LYS A 173 7.52 -19.32 17.48
CA LYS A 173 8.50 -20.15 18.21
C LYS A 173 9.06 -21.29 17.37
N LYS A 174 8.23 -21.96 16.58
CA LYS A 174 8.66 -23.04 15.67
C LYS A 174 9.59 -22.53 14.58
N MET A 175 9.28 -21.34 14.02
CA MET A 175 10.09 -20.75 12.97
C MET A 175 11.46 -20.29 13.49
N VAL A 176 11.49 -19.64 14.64
CA VAL A 176 12.75 -19.16 15.27
C VAL A 176 13.61 -20.31 15.79
N ALA A 177 13.01 -21.39 16.27
CA ALA A 177 13.75 -22.57 16.71
C ALA A 177 14.49 -23.30 15.57
N GLY A 178 14.18 -22.97 14.33
CA GLY A 178 14.72 -23.63 13.15
C GLY A 178 14.13 -25.02 12.93
N PRO A 179 14.40 -25.67 11.79
CA PRO A 179 13.99 -27.06 11.57
C PRO A 179 14.70 -27.96 12.59
N VAL A 180 13.94 -28.70 13.37
CA VAL A 180 14.48 -29.77 14.20
C VAL A 180 15.08 -30.80 13.23
N THR A 181 16.40 -30.75 13.06
CA THR A 181 17.12 -31.77 12.29
C THR A 181 17.11 -33.04 13.14
N ASN A 182 16.10 -33.88 12.92
CA ASN A 182 16.16 -35.27 13.40
C ASN A 182 17.25 -35.96 12.58
N GLN A 183 18.42 -36.12 13.20
CA GLN A 183 19.46 -37.07 12.75
C GLN A 183 19.00 -38.49 12.98
#